data_a73ee7bfa2f15a6bfd1807e34090a481
#
_entry.id   a73ee7bfa2f15a6bfd1807e34090a481
#
_cell.length_a   1.000
_cell.length_b   1.000
_cell.length_c   1.000
_cell.angle_alpha   90.00
_cell.angle_beta   90.00
_cell.angle_gamma   90.00
#
_symmetry.space_group_name_H-M   'P 1'
#
loop_
_entity.id
_entity.type
_entity.pdbx_description
1 polymer ?
#
loop_
_entity_poly.entity_id
_entity_poly.type
_entity_poly.pdbx_seq_one_letter_code
_entity_poly.pdbx_strand_id
1 'polypeptide(L)'
;MAEAVIVEAVRSPVGKRNGGLSGVHPAELSAQVLNGLVQRAGVDPALVDDVIWGCVMQAGEQALDIGRTALLTAGWPESVPGVTVDRQCGSSQQSVHFAAAGVVAGHYDVVVAGGVESMSRTPMGSSLASGGNPYPGGFKDRYSQTPNQGIGAEMIAEQWSLTRTQLDQFSLNSHEKAAAAQDSGAFDDQIVAIKDQDGNPVLKDEGIRRGTTLEKMGQLKPAFKDDGVIHAGNSSQISDGSAALLFMSAEKAKELGLKPLAKVHTAVLAGADPVIMLTAPIPATQKALKRSGLSIDQIGAFEVNEAFAPVPMAWLKDIGADEKRLNPNGGAIALGHPLGGSGARIMTTLLYHMRDNGIQYGLQTMCEGGGQANATILELL
;
A
#
# COMPACT_ATOMS: atom_id res chain seq x y z
N MET A 1 -26.30 6.11 11.12
CA MET A 1 -24.86 5.98 11.40
C MET A 1 -24.17 6.98 10.49
N ALA A 2 -23.16 7.68 10.99
CA ALA A 2 -22.38 8.59 10.17
C ALA A 2 -21.76 7.83 8.98
N GLU A 3 -21.67 8.48 7.82
CA GLU A 3 -20.99 7.92 6.64
C GLU A 3 -19.58 8.48 6.61
N ALA A 4 -18.58 7.59 6.51
CA ALA A 4 -17.18 7.97 6.40
C ALA A 4 -16.83 8.20 4.94
N VAL A 5 -16.46 9.43 4.59
CA VAL A 5 -16.10 9.82 3.23
C VAL A 5 -14.62 10.21 3.14
N ILE A 6 -14.04 9.98 1.97
CA ILE A 6 -12.69 10.42 1.60
C ILE A 6 -12.87 11.72 0.83
N VAL A 7 -12.26 12.79 1.30
CA VAL A 7 -12.34 14.11 0.66
C VAL A 7 -11.07 14.47 -0.10
N GLU A 8 -9.94 13.89 0.26
CA GLU A 8 -8.67 14.05 -0.47
C GLU A 8 -7.78 12.85 -0.25
N ALA A 9 -6.91 12.58 -1.23
CA ALA A 9 -5.90 11.52 -1.17
C ALA A 9 -4.63 11.96 -1.92
N VAL A 10 -3.48 11.79 -1.27
CA VAL A 10 -2.19 12.17 -1.86
C VAL A 10 -1.12 11.13 -1.55
N ARG A 11 -0.06 11.13 -2.36
CA ARG A 11 1.12 10.32 -2.12
C ARG A 11 2.40 11.06 -2.49
N SER A 12 3.51 10.66 -1.92
CA SER A 12 4.82 11.00 -2.48
C SER A 12 5.04 10.26 -3.81
N PRO A 13 6.01 10.68 -4.63
CA PRO A 13 6.68 9.74 -5.51
C PRO A 13 7.19 8.55 -4.70
N VAL A 14 7.34 7.39 -5.35
CA VAL A 14 8.03 6.25 -4.74
C VAL A 14 9.50 6.30 -5.14
N GLY A 15 10.35 6.48 -4.14
CA GLY A 15 11.80 6.46 -4.30
C GLY A 15 12.32 5.03 -4.40
N LYS A 16 13.27 4.79 -5.28
CA LYS A 16 14.04 3.54 -5.33
C LYS A 16 15.13 3.55 -4.26
N ARG A 17 15.67 2.38 -3.94
CA ARG A 17 16.84 2.26 -3.07
C ARG A 17 17.96 3.20 -3.52
N ASN A 18 18.47 4.02 -2.60
CA ASN A 18 19.49 5.05 -2.86
C ASN A 18 19.06 6.09 -3.94
N GLY A 19 17.75 6.30 -4.13
CA GLY A 19 17.19 7.31 -5.02
C GLY A 19 16.97 8.66 -4.33
N GLY A 20 16.17 9.52 -4.96
CA GLY A 20 15.95 10.90 -4.51
C GLY A 20 15.33 11.03 -3.11
N LEU A 21 14.59 10.01 -2.63
CA LEU A 21 14.00 10.04 -1.29
C LEU A 21 14.90 9.43 -0.21
N SER A 22 16.00 8.76 -0.57
CA SER A 22 16.84 8.04 0.38
C SER A 22 17.55 8.93 1.42
N GLY A 23 17.73 10.21 1.11
CA GLY A 23 18.29 11.22 2.01
C GLY A 23 17.24 11.91 2.90
N VAL A 24 15.95 11.70 2.65
CA VAL A 24 14.86 12.36 3.39
C VAL A 24 14.51 11.57 4.64
N HIS A 25 14.55 12.23 5.80
CA HIS A 25 14.12 11.60 7.05
C HIS A 25 12.65 11.15 6.96
N PRO A 26 12.27 9.94 7.40
CA PRO A 26 10.89 9.42 7.20
C PRO A 26 9.79 10.29 7.85
N ALA A 27 10.08 10.96 8.96
CA ALA A 27 9.15 11.92 9.55
C ALA A 27 9.00 13.19 8.68
N GLU A 28 10.07 13.67 8.05
CA GLU A 28 10.01 14.81 7.12
C GLU A 28 9.30 14.44 5.81
N LEU A 29 9.52 13.22 5.29
CA LEU A 29 8.78 12.68 4.16
C LEU A 29 7.28 12.66 4.44
N SER A 30 6.90 12.13 5.61
CA SER A 30 5.53 12.10 6.08
C SER A 30 4.95 13.50 6.28
N ALA A 31 5.73 14.42 6.87
CA ALA A 31 5.32 15.81 7.11
C ALA A 31 4.99 16.55 5.80
N GLN A 32 5.80 16.35 4.76
CA GLN A 32 5.54 16.96 3.45
C GLN A 32 4.25 16.39 2.82
N VAL A 33 3.98 15.09 2.97
CA VAL A 33 2.75 14.46 2.49
C VAL A 33 1.54 14.95 3.28
N LEU A 34 1.62 15.04 4.61
CA LEU A 34 0.56 15.56 5.48
C LEU A 34 0.21 17.02 5.11
N ASN A 35 1.21 17.86 4.94
CA ASN A 35 1.01 19.26 4.54
C ASN A 35 0.42 19.36 3.12
N GLY A 36 0.88 18.53 2.19
CA GLY A 36 0.30 18.45 0.85
C GLY A 36 -1.17 18.04 0.85
N LEU A 37 -1.55 17.09 1.71
CA LEU A 37 -2.94 16.64 1.87
C LEU A 37 -3.86 17.77 2.32
N VAL A 38 -3.55 18.42 3.45
CA VAL A 38 -4.41 19.47 4.01
C VAL A 38 -4.41 20.73 3.15
N GLN A 39 -3.30 21.06 2.49
CA GLN A 39 -3.23 22.17 1.54
C GLN A 39 -4.15 21.95 0.34
N ARG A 40 -4.15 20.74 -0.25
CA ARG A 40 -5.04 20.41 -1.38
C ARG A 40 -6.50 20.39 -0.95
N ALA A 41 -6.79 19.82 0.21
CA ALA A 41 -8.14 19.78 0.76
C ALA A 41 -8.66 21.16 1.21
N GLY A 42 -7.78 22.14 1.46
CA GLY A 42 -8.14 23.43 2.03
C GLY A 42 -8.64 23.31 3.47
N VAL A 43 -8.13 22.35 4.24
CA VAL A 43 -8.56 22.05 5.62
C VAL A 43 -7.49 22.52 6.61
N ASP A 44 -7.93 23.19 7.67
CA ASP A 44 -7.04 23.56 8.79
C ASP A 44 -6.63 22.30 9.56
N PRO A 45 -5.32 22.01 9.71
CA PRO A 45 -4.85 20.87 10.51
C PRO A 45 -5.40 20.84 11.95
N ALA A 46 -5.76 21.98 12.53
CA ALA A 46 -6.35 22.05 13.86
C ALA A 46 -7.74 21.35 14.00
N LEU A 47 -8.39 21.07 12.87
CA LEU A 47 -9.66 20.32 12.83
C LEU A 47 -9.46 18.81 12.86
N VAL A 48 -8.22 18.31 12.72
CA VAL A 48 -7.93 16.88 12.67
C VAL A 48 -7.98 16.28 14.09
N ASP A 49 -8.85 15.31 14.28
CA ASP A 49 -9.04 14.63 15.57
C ASP A 49 -7.92 13.61 15.84
N ASP A 50 -7.38 12.97 14.79
CA ASP A 50 -6.29 11.99 14.92
C ASP A 50 -5.55 11.76 13.59
N VAL A 51 -4.29 11.31 13.67
CA VAL A 51 -3.49 10.85 12.54
C VAL A 51 -3.13 9.38 12.77
N ILE A 52 -3.71 8.48 11.99
CA ILE A 52 -3.47 7.03 12.06
C ILE A 52 -2.47 6.66 10.99
N TRP A 53 -1.25 6.26 11.38
CA TRP A 53 -0.10 6.19 10.48
C TRP A 53 0.53 4.81 10.42
N GLY A 54 0.53 4.17 9.25
CA GLY A 54 1.12 2.86 9.03
C GLY A 54 2.65 2.94 8.94
N CYS A 55 3.35 2.09 9.70
CA CYS A 55 4.79 1.89 9.60
C CYS A 55 5.17 0.50 10.12
N VAL A 56 6.01 -0.23 9.37
CA VAL A 56 6.39 -1.61 9.71
C VAL A 56 7.67 -1.66 10.52
N MET A 57 8.74 -1.05 10.03
CA MET A 57 10.04 -1.05 10.69
C MET A 57 10.12 0.08 11.71
N GLN A 58 9.38 -0.05 12.83
CA GLN A 58 9.36 0.94 13.92
C GLN A 58 10.66 0.88 14.75
N ALA A 59 11.77 1.19 14.09
CA ALA A 59 13.12 1.20 14.65
C ALA A 59 13.90 2.41 14.14
N GLY A 60 14.92 2.85 14.87
CA GLY A 60 15.76 3.99 14.47
C GLY A 60 14.92 5.25 14.23
N GLU A 61 15.02 5.81 13.04
CA GLU A 61 14.31 7.03 12.65
C GLU A 61 12.79 6.87 12.49
N GLN A 62 12.29 5.63 12.47
CA GLN A 62 10.86 5.31 12.40
C GLN A 62 10.28 4.86 13.76
N ALA A 63 11.07 4.94 14.84
CA ALA A 63 10.62 4.60 16.18
C ALA A 63 9.80 5.71 16.86
N LEU A 64 9.31 5.44 18.06
CA LEU A 64 8.64 6.39 18.95
C LEU A 64 7.43 7.11 18.33
N ASP A 65 6.51 6.32 17.77
CA ASP A 65 5.29 6.84 17.15
C ASP A 65 5.58 7.86 16.03
N ILE A 66 6.02 7.33 14.90
CA ILE A 66 6.34 8.17 13.74
C ILE A 66 5.13 8.97 13.23
N GLY A 67 3.90 8.51 13.43
CA GLY A 67 2.69 9.25 13.10
C GLY A 67 2.63 10.58 13.85
N ARG A 68 2.84 10.53 15.16
CA ARG A 68 2.89 11.74 16.00
C ARG A 68 4.11 12.60 15.66
N THR A 69 5.28 12.01 15.49
CA THR A 69 6.50 12.74 15.12
C THR A 69 6.33 13.47 13.77
N ALA A 70 5.69 12.83 12.80
CA ALA A 70 5.47 13.40 11.46
C ALA A 70 4.58 14.65 11.49
N LEU A 71 3.44 14.61 12.20
CA LEU A 71 2.55 15.78 12.28
C LEU A 71 3.17 16.96 13.03
N LEU A 72 3.95 16.69 14.06
CA LEU A 72 4.71 17.75 14.76
C LEU A 72 5.81 18.33 13.87
N THR A 73 6.50 17.50 13.09
CA THR A 73 7.48 17.92 12.08
C THR A 73 6.81 18.75 10.97
N ALA A 74 5.55 18.44 10.62
CA ALA A 74 4.74 19.22 9.68
C ALA A 74 4.33 20.61 10.24
N GLY A 75 4.57 20.87 11.52
CA GLY A 75 4.19 22.13 12.19
C GLY A 75 2.71 22.16 12.58
N TRP A 76 2.04 21.02 12.66
CA TRP A 76 0.63 20.95 13.07
C TRP A 76 0.50 21.23 14.58
N PRO A 77 -0.69 21.67 15.04
CA PRO A 77 -0.91 21.97 16.47
C PRO A 77 -0.63 20.76 17.37
N GLU A 78 -0.04 21.02 18.53
CA GLU A 78 0.26 19.99 19.54
C GLU A 78 -0.99 19.28 20.07
N SER A 79 -2.18 19.87 19.88
CA SER A 79 -3.47 19.29 20.24
C SER A 79 -3.87 18.12 19.35
N VAL A 80 -3.32 17.99 18.13
CA VAL A 80 -3.61 16.87 17.22
C VAL A 80 -2.83 15.63 17.63
N PRO A 81 -3.43 14.55 18.09
CA PRO A 81 -2.76 13.31 18.42
C PRO A 81 -2.33 12.54 17.17
N GLY A 82 -1.56 11.47 17.38
CA GLY A 82 -1.20 10.53 16.33
C GLY A 82 -0.95 9.14 16.92
N VAL A 83 -1.10 8.12 16.10
CA VAL A 83 -0.81 6.73 16.44
C VAL A 83 -0.16 6.02 15.28
N THR A 84 0.80 5.15 15.58
CA THR A 84 1.45 4.30 14.56
C THR A 84 0.89 2.89 14.60
N VAL A 85 0.55 2.35 13.42
CA VAL A 85 -0.07 1.04 13.24
C VAL A 85 0.87 0.13 12.45
N ASP A 86 1.05 -1.10 12.93
CA ASP A 86 1.69 -2.19 12.20
C ASP A 86 0.68 -3.30 11.89
N ARG A 87 0.41 -3.52 10.61
CA ARG A 87 -0.19 -4.71 10.01
C ARG A 87 0.67 -5.14 8.84
N GLN A 88 1.97 -5.16 9.04
CA GLN A 88 2.94 -5.49 8.01
C GLN A 88 2.69 -4.66 6.73
N CYS A 89 2.78 -5.25 5.55
CA CYS A 89 2.56 -4.56 4.26
C CYS A 89 1.23 -3.80 4.17
N GLY A 90 0.20 -4.22 4.91
CA GLY A 90 -1.14 -3.60 4.96
C GLY A 90 -1.30 -2.49 5.99
N SER A 91 -0.25 -1.99 6.62
CA SER A 91 -0.34 -1.04 7.76
C SER A 91 -1.14 0.22 7.43
N SER A 92 -0.87 0.92 6.34
CA SER A 92 -1.65 2.12 5.97
C SER A 92 -3.05 1.79 5.42
N GLN A 93 -3.27 0.60 4.85
CA GLN A 93 -4.64 0.16 4.56
C GLN A 93 -5.43 -0.13 5.84
N GLN A 94 -4.76 -0.65 6.89
CA GLN A 94 -5.38 -0.79 8.21
C GLN A 94 -5.66 0.57 8.86
N SER A 95 -4.79 1.55 8.68
CA SER A 95 -5.05 2.92 9.11
C SER A 95 -6.35 3.46 8.49
N VAL A 96 -6.57 3.22 7.20
CA VAL A 96 -7.83 3.56 6.51
C VAL A 96 -9.02 2.83 7.12
N HIS A 97 -8.92 1.54 7.43
CA HIS A 97 -9.99 0.79 8.07
C HIS A 97 -10.34 1.37 9.45
N PHE A 98 -9.34 1.75 10.24
CA PHE A 98 -9.54 2.35 11.55
C PHE A 98 -10.16 3.75 11.47
N ALA A 99 -9.68 4.59 10.54
CA ALA A 99 -10.23 5.91 10.30
C ALA A 99 -11.71 5.85 9.91
N ALA A 100 -12.04 5.03 8.90
CA ALA A 100 -13.44 4.86 8.47
C ALA A 100 -14.33 4.32 9.59
N ALA A 101 -13.85 3.32 10.35
CA ALA A 101 -14.60 2.78 11.49
C ALA A 101 -14.77 3.83 12.60
N GLY A 102 -13.76 4.63 12.90
CA GLY A 102 -13.79 5.68 13.91
C GLY A 102 -14.78 6.79 13.58
N VAL A 103 -14.84 7.21 12.30
CA VAL A 103 -15.86 8.17 11.83
C VAL A 103 -17.26 7.59 11.97
N VAL A 104 -17.49 6.34 11.51
CA VAL A 104 -18.79 5.68 11.62
C VAL A 104 -19.22 5.49 13.08
N ALA A 105 -18.27 5.23 13.98
CA ALA A 105 -18.52 5.07 15.42
C ALA A 105 -18.69 6.42 16.16
N GLY A 106 -18.43 7.55 15.51
CA GLY A 106 -18.52 8.89 16.11
C GLY A 106 -17.35 9.24 17.03
N HIS A 107 -16.17 8.59 16.84
CA HIS A 107 -14.94 8.96 17.54
C HIS A 107 -14.22 10.13 16.86
N TYR A 108 -14.41 10.28 15.55
CA TYR A 108 -13.76 11.30 14.72
C TYR A 108 -14.79 12.01 13.85
N ASP A 109 -14.65 13.31 13.70
CA ASP A 109 -15.28 14.10 12.64
C ASP A 109 -14.33 14.27 11.44
N VAL A 110 -13.03 14.48 11.72
CA VAL A 110 -11.97 14.63 10.72
C VAL A 110 -10.76 13.80 11.13
N VAL A 111 -10.31 12.89 10.31
CA VAL A 111 -9.16 12.02 10.60
C VAL A 111 -8.30 11.77 9.39
N VAL A 112 -6.98 11.74 9.59
CA VAL A 112 -6.03 11.39 8.54
C VAL A 112 -5.58 9.95 8.71
N ALA A 113 -5.67 9.17 7.63
CA ALA A 113 -5.11 7.83 7.54
C ALA A 113 -4.02 7.76 6.48
N GLY A 114 -2.89 7.19 6.82
CA GLY A 114 -1.78 7.09 5.89
C GLY A 114 -0.67 6.20 6.41
N GLY A 115 0.53 6.41 5.90
CA GLY A 115 1.70 5.69 6.37
C GLY A 115 2.96 6.04 5.59
N VAL A 116 4.06 5.51 6.07
CA VAL A 116 5.41 5.72 5.55
C VAL A 116 6.25 4.46 5.68
N GLU A 117 7.18 4.29 4.77
CA GLU A 117 8.34 3.44 4.97
C GLU A 117 9.51 4.05 4.22
N SER A 118 10.65 4.16 4.88
CA SER A 118 11.94 4.50 4.27
C SER A 118 12.88 3.31 4.41
N MET A 119 12.81 2.40 3.43
CA MET A 119 13.58 1.15 3.45
C MET A 119 15.06 1.39 3.10
N SER A 120 15.42 2.55 2.58
CA SER A 120 16.80 2.97 2.39
C SER A 120 17.47 3.33 3.74
N ARG A 121 16.73 3.92 4.68
CA ARG A 121 17.23 4.40 5.98
C ARG A 121 16.97 3.39 7.10
N THR A 122 15.82 2.73 7.07
CA THR A 122 15.44 1.68 8.02
C THR A 122 15.15 0.38 7.26
N PRO A 123 16.18 -0.42 6.95
CA PRO A 123 16.06 -1.64 6.16
C PRO A 123 15.11 -2.67 6.79
N MET A 124 14.54 -3.55 5.95
CA MET A 124 13.77 -4.70 6.43
C MET A 124 14.56 -5.51 7.45
N GLY A 125 13.90 -5.88 8.56
CA GLY A 125 14.53 -6.60 9.67
C GLY A 125 15.16 -5.71 10.74
N SER A 126 15.17 -4.38 10.57
CA SER A 126 15.71 -3.45 11.58
C SER A 126 15.04 -3.61 12.95
N SER A 127 13.77 -3.98 13.01
CA SER A 127 13.05 -4.27 14.25
C SER A 127 13.59 -5.52 15.02
N LEU A 128 14.37 -6.37 14.35
CA LEU A 128 15.01 -7.54 14.94
C LEU A 128 16.50 -7.31 15.28
N ALA A 129 17.03 -6.13 15.06
CA ALA A 129 18.46 -5.82 15.22
C ALA A 129 18.95 -5.98 16.67
N SER A 130 18.07 -5.84 17.67
CA SER A 130 18.38 -6.08 19.07
C SER A 130 18.50 -7.58 19.44
N GLY A 131 18.27 -8.46 18.48
CA GLY A 131 18.23 -9.92 18.70
C GLY A 131 16.86 -10.41 19.16
N GLY A 132 16.80 -11.71 19.43
CA GLY A 132 15.56 -12.39 19.79
C GLY A 132 14.93 -13.13 18.60
N ASN A 133 14.02 -14.03 18.92
CA ASN A 133 13.28 -14.82 17.96
C ASN A 133 11.77 -14.52 18.11
N PRO A 134 11.11 -13.94 17.12
CA PRO A 134 9.68 -13.64 17.20
C PRO A 134 8.79 -14.90 17.20
N TYR A 135 9.35 -16.06 16.87
CA TYR A 135 8.60 -17.32 16.80
C TYR A 135 8.92 -18.20 18.02
N PRO A 136 8.06 -18.22 19.06
CA PRO A 136 8.25 -19.04 20.25
C PRO A 136 8.03 -20.54 19.97
N GLY A 137 8.32 -21.40 20.97
CA GLY A 137 8.18 -22.86 20.86
C GLY A 137 6.81 -23.30 20.33
N GLY A 138 5.72 -22.79 20.91
CA GLY A 138 4.37 -23.14 20.46
C GLY A 138 4.04 -22.77 19.00
N PHE A 139 4.71 -21.77 18.44
CA PHE A 139 4.60 -21.51 16.99
C PHE A 139 5.31 -22.62 16.19
N LYS A 140 6.52 -23.00 16.61
CA LYS A 140 7.32 -24.04 15.95
C LYS A 140 6.70 -25.43 16.08
N ASP A 141 5.99 -25.69 17.19
CA ASP A 141 5.26 -26.94 17.39
C ASP A 141 4.08 -27.09 16.42
N ARG A 142 3.49 -25.97 16.01
CA ARG A 142 2.35 -25.93 15.08
C ARG A 142 2.77 -25.87 13.61
N TYR A 143 3.85 -25.16 13.32
CA TYR A 143 4.31 -24.92 11.93
C TYR A 143 5.73 -25.45 11.76
N SER A 144 5.88 -26.38 10.82
CA SER A 144 7.17 -27.05 10.55
C SER A 144 8.26 -26.14 9.97
N GLN A 145 7.86 -24.97 9.47
CA GLN A 145 8.77 -24.02 8.82
C GLN A 145 8.58 -22.62 9.39
N THR A 146 9.68 -21.89 9.52
CA THR A 146 9.63 -20.45 9.81
C THR A 146 9.13 -19.69 8.58
N PRO A 147 8.12 -18.83 8.70
CA PRO A 147 7.62 -18.04 7.59
C PRO A 147 8.74 -17.24 6.91
N ASN A 148 8.76 -17.31 5.57
CA ASN A 148 9.65 -16.53 4.73
C ASN A 148 8.90 -16.12 3.46
N GLN A 149 8.82 -14.82 3.17
CA GLN A 149 8.01 -14.28 2.08
C GLN A 149 8.45 -14.82 0.70
N GLY A 150 9.75 -14.89 0.44
CA GLY A 150 10.28 -15.37 -0.83
C GLY A 150 10.02 -16.86 -1.04
N ILE A 151 10.20 -17.68 0.02
CA ILE A 151 9.85 -19.11 -0.02
C ILE A 151 8.33 -19.28 -0.17
N GLY A 152 7.52 -18.47 0.51
CA GLY A 152 6.07 -18.46 0.29
C GLY A 152 5.67 -18.14 -1.16
N ALA A 153 6.38 -17.20 -1.80
CA ALA A 153 6.18 -16.89 -3.22
C ALA A 153 6.56 -18.05 -4.14
N GLU A 154 7.67 -18.77 -3.86
CA GLU A 154 8.03 -20.01 -4.57
C GLU A 154 6.94 -21.09 -4.41
N MET A 155 6.41 -21.29 -3.19
CA MET A 155 5.35 -22.24 -2.91
C MET A 155 4.06 -21.89 -3.69
N ILE A 156 3.70 -20.60 -3.81
CA ILE A 156 2.56 -20.15 -4.62
C ILE A 156 2.81 -20.46 -6.10
N ALA A 157 4.00 -20.16 -6.62
CA ALA A 157 4.33 -20.46 -8.01
C ALA A 157 4.19 -21.96 -8.31
N GLU A 158 4.65 -22.81 -7.41
CA GLU A 158 4.50 -24.27 -7.52
C GLU A 158 3.03 -24.70 -7.45
N GLN A 159 2.30 -24.28 -6.43
CA GLN A 159 0.90 -24.69 -6.18
C GLN A 159 -0.04 -24.27 -7.31
N TRP A 160 0.15 -23.09 -7.90
CA TRP A 160 -0.65 -22.60 -9.03
C TRP A 160 -0.04 -22.91 -10.40
N SER A 161 1.06 -23.71 -10.45
CA SER A 161 1.78 -24.09 -11.68
C SER A 161 2.13 -22.87 -12.54
N LEU A 162 2.72 -21.85 -11.91
CA LEU A 162 3.17 -20.63 -12.57
C LEU A 162 4.64 -20.78 -12.98
N THR A 163 4.89 -20.72 -14.28
CA THR A 163 6.27 -20.81 -14.81
C THR A 163 7.04 -19.51 -14.64
N ARG A 164 8.36 -19.59 -14.60
CA ARG A 164 9.28 -18.46 -14.59
C ARG A 164 8.91 -17.43 -15.68
N THR A 165 8.69 -17.89 -16.91
CA THR A 165 8.35 -17.03 -18.04
C THR A 165 7.04 -16.27 -17.82
N GLN A 166 6.02 -16.93 -17.24
CA GLN A 166 4.75 -16.27 -16.94
C GLN A 166 4.92 -15.18 -15.87
N LEU A 167 5.71 -15.44 -14.81
CA LEU A 167 6.01 -14.46 -13.77
C LEU A 167 6.79 -13.26 -14.32
N ASP A 168 7.75 -13.52 -15.20
CA ASP A 168 8.54 -12.47 -15.83
C ASP A 168 7.69 -11.63 -16.79
N GLN A 169 6.79 -12.25 -17.56
CA GLN A 169 5.86 -11.53 -18.44
C GLN A 169 4.89 -10.65 -17.64
N PHE A 170 4.34 -11.15 -16.55
CA PHE A 170 3.49 -10.35 -15.66
C PHE A 170 4.25 -9.12 -15.14
N SER A 171 5.50 -9.32 -14.73
CA SER A 171 6.35 -8.26 -14.21
C SER A 171 6.71 -7.22 -15.28
N LEU A 172 7.00 -7.66 -16.49
CA LEU A 172 7.21 -6.77 -17.64
C LEU A 172 5.97 -5.92 -17.91
N ASN A 173 4.79 -6.55 -17.94
CA ASN A 173 3.52 -5.86 -18.13
C ASN A 173 3.26 -4.80 -17.04
N SER A 174 3.65 -5.07 -15.78
CA SER A 174 3.57 -4.10 -14.68
C SER A 174 4.41 -2.86 -14.97
N HIS A 175 5.66 -3.02 -15.44
CA HIS A 175 6.51 -1.91 -15.85
C HIS A 175 5.97 -1.13 -17.04
N GLU A 176 5.42 -1.81 -18.04
CA GLU A 176 4.81 -1.18 -19.23
C GLU A 176 3.58 -0.35 -18.86
N LYS A 177 2.68 -0.90 -18.03
CA LYS A 177 1.50 -0.19 -17.51
C LYS A 177 1.91 1.04 -16.69
N ALA A 178 2.88 0.90 -15.79
CA ALA A 178 3.36 2.01 -14.97
C ALA A 178 4.04 3.10 -15.81
N ALA A 179 4.82 2.72 -16.84
CA ALA A 179 5.43 3.66 -17.76
C ALA A 179 4.37 4.43 -18.55
N ALA A 180 3.37 3.74 -19.09
CA ALA A 180 2.27 4.37 -19.84
C ALA A 180 1.46 5.34 -18.94
N ALA A 181 1.15 4.94 -17.69
CA ALA A 181 0.47 5.78 -16.72
C ALA A 181 1.28 7.03 -16.37
N GLN A 182 2.58 6.90 -16.16
CA GLN A 182 3.46 8.04 -15.89
C GLN A 182 3.57 8.98 -17.10
N ASP A 183 3.64 8.44 -18.30
CA ASP A 183 3.76 9.23 -19.55
C ASP A 183 2.47 9.96 -19.92
N SER A 184 1.32 9.38 -19.57
CA SER A 184 0.01 10.02 -19.77
C SER A 184 -0.36 11.02 -18.68
N GLY A 185 0.43 11.19 -17.63
CA GLY A 185 0.14 12.06 -16.50
C GLY A 185 -0.89 11.51 -15.51
N ALA A 186 -1.23 10.20 -15.57
CA ALA A 186 -2.22 9.59 -14.68
C ALA A 186 -1.83 9.64 -13.18
N PHE A 187 -0.58 9.96 -12.88
CA PHE A 187 -0.09 10.12 -11.51
C PHE A 187 0.03 11.57 -11.04
N ASP A 188 -0.10 12.55 -11.93
CA ASP A 188 0.24 13.95 -11.63
C ASP A 188 -0.66 14.56 -10.56
N ASP A 189 -1.95 14.29 -10.61
CA ASP A 189 -2.92 14.79 -9.62
C ASP A 189 -2.77 14.15 -8.23
N GLN A 190 -2.20 12.96 -8.11
CA GLN A 190 -2.08 12.25 -6.84
C GLN A 190 -0.75 12.49 -6.14
N ILE A 191 0.28 12.98 -6.86
CA ILE A 191 1.62 13.16 -6.32
C ILE A 191 1.77 14.55 -5.69
N VAL A 192 2.30 14.56 -4.47
CA VAL A 192 2.86 15.75 -3.81
C VAL A 192 4.36 15.78 -4.09
N ALA A 193 4.86 16.90 -4.59
CA ALA A 193 6.29 17.10 -4.76
C ALA A 193 7.01 17.02 -3.41
N ILE A 194 8.01 16.15 -3.31
CA ILE A 194 8.82 16.01 -2.10
C ILE A 194 10.17 16.70 -2.33
N LYS A 195 10.54 17.58 -1.44
CA LYS A 195 11.90 18.14 -1.42
C LYS A 195 12.85 17.11 -0.84
N ASP A 196 13.90 16.82 -1.60
CA ASP A 196 15.00 15.98 -1.13
C ASP A 196 15.84 16.70 -0.06
N GLN A 197 16.88 16.06 0.43
CA GLN A 197 17.80 16.62 1.44
C GLN A 197 18.51 17.91 0.99
N ASP A 198 18.62 18.15 -0.30
CA ASP A 198 19.26 19.32 -0.90
C ASP A 198 18.24 20.40 -1.31
N GLY A 199 16.93 20.13 -1.08
CA GLY A 199 15.83 21.02 -1.39
C GLY A 199 15.31 20.90 -2.82
N ASN A 200 15.80 19.96 -3.62
CA ASN A 200 15.32 19.74 -4.98
C ASN A 200 14.02 18.95 -5.00
N PRO A 201 13.08 19.24 -5.91
CA PRO A 201 11.82 18.53 -5.97
C PRO A 201 11.99 17.14 -6.62
N VAL A 202 11.52 16.10 -5.93
CA VAL A 202 11.29 14.77 -6.47
C VAL A 202 9.81 14.68 -6.87
N LEU A 203 9.54 14.42 -8.15
CA LEU A 203 8.20 14.54 -8.74
C LEU A 203 7.67 13.23 -9.34
N LYS A 204 8.51 12.23 -9.56
CA LYS A 204 8.18 11.03 -10.32
C LYS A 204 8.62 9.78 -9.59
N ASP A 205 7.85 8.70 -9.78
CA ASP A 205 8.22 7.37 -9.32
C ASP A 205 9.50 6.91 -10.02
N GLU A 206 10.46 6.42 -9.23
CA GLU A 206 11.81 6.12 -9.73
C GLU A 206 12.01 4.63 -10.05
N GLY A 207 11.04 3.78 -9.67
CA GLY A 207 11.16 2.31 -9.79
C GLY A 207 10.96 1.77 -11.20
N ILE A 208 10.34 2.53 -12.11
CA ILE A 208 9.93 2.06 -13.44
C ILE A 208 11.16 1.75 -14.30
N ARG A 209 11.31 0.48 -14.69
CA ARG A 209 12.45 0.02 -15.52
C ARG A 209 12.07 -0.03 -16.98
N ARG A 210 12.21 1.09 -17.66
CA ARG A 210 11.95 1.21 -19.10
C ARG A 210 12.98 0.40 -19.89
N GLY A 211 12.51 -0.27 -20.96
CA GLY A 211 13.38 -1.09 -21.83
C GLY A 211 13.87 -2.39 -21.20
N THR A 212 13.20 -2.86 -20.15
CA THR A 212 13.31 -4.25 -19.66
C THR A 212 12.74 -5.22 -20.71
N THR A 213 13.34 -6.38 -20.87
CA THR A 213 12.89 -7.44 -21.79
C THR A 213 12.86 -8.78 -21.07
N LEU A 214 12.05 -9.73 -21.57
CA LEU A 214 12.03 -11.09 -21.06
C LEU A 214 13.39 -11.77 -21.09
N GLU A 215 14.20 -11.50 -22.12
CA GLU A 215 15.56 -12.03 -22.24
C GLU A 215 16.45 -11.55 -21.09
N LYS A 216 16.42 -10.24 -20.78
CA LYS A 216 17.17 -9.68 -19.64
C LYS A 216 16.69 -10.25 -18.30
N MET A 217 15.37 -10.39 -18.13
CA MET A 217 14.78 -10.96 -16.91
C MET A 217 15.14 -12.44 -16.76
N GLY A 218 15.17 -13.21 -17.85
CA GLY A 218 15.56 -14.61 -17.87
C GLY A 218 17.00 -14.87 -17.38
N GLN A 219 17.88 -13.87 -17.44
CA GLN A 219 19.26 -13.95 -16.96
C GLN A 219 19.42 -13.72 -15.45
N LEU A 220 18.36 -13.24 -14.78
CA LEU A 220 18.40 -12.98 -13.34
C LEU A 220 18.41 -14.30 -12.56
N LYS A 221 19.27 -14.39 -11.56
CA LYS A 221 19.37 -15.58 -10.70
C LYS A 221 18.19 -15.63 -9.73
N PRO A 222 17.68 -16.84 -9.41
CA PRO A 222 16.75 -17.02 -8.30
C PRO A 222 17.31 -16.43 -7.00
N ALA A 223 16.42 -15.90 -6.15
CA ALA A 223 16.83 -15.18 -4.94
C ALA A 223 16.61 -15.97 -3.64
N PHE A 224 15.72 -16.96 -3.63
CA PHE A 224 15.27 -17.64 -2.41
C PHE A 224 15.50 -19.15 -2.44
N LYS A 225 15.64 -19.75 -3.60
CA LYS A 225 15.84 -21.18 -3.82
C LYS A 225 16.73 -21.38 -5.04
N ASP A 226 17.70 -22.29 -5.00
CA ASP A 226 18.69 -22.45 -6.09
C ASP A 226 18.04 -22.76 -7.44
N ASP A 227 17.01 -23.60 -7.44
CA ASP A 227 16.18 -23.99 -8.59
C ASP A 227 14.87 -23.20 -8.68
N GLY A 228 14.77 -22.05 -8.00
CA GLY A 228 13.57 -21.25 -7.87
C GLY A 228 13.23 -20.44 -9.12
N VAL A 229 12.01 -19.89 -9.08
CA VAL A 229 11.47 -19.03 -10.15
C VAL A 229 11.34 -17.57 -9.73
N ILE A 230 11.56 -17.27 -8.44
CA ILE A 230 11.44 -15.92 -7.86
C ILE A 230 12.82 -15.23 -7.82
N HIS A 231 12.86 -14.01 -8.32
CA HIS A 231 14.08 -13.19 -8.37
C HIS A 231 13.76 -11.69 -8.30
N ALA A 232 14.76 -10.85 -8.24
CA ALA A 232 14.59 -9.40 -8.09
C ALA A 232 13.74 -8.71 -9.19
N GLY A 233 13.63 -9.33 -10.37
CA GLY A 233 12.85 -8.77 -11.49
C GLY A 233 11.35 -9.08 -11.40
N ASN A 234 10.93 -10.11 -10.64
CA ASN A 234 9.53 -10.48 -10.44
C ASN A 234 9.08 -10.37 -8.97
N SER A 235 9.80 -9.52 -8.23
CA SER A 235 9.53 -9.14 -6.85
C SER A 235 9.43 -7.62 -6.74
N SER A 236 8.72 -7.12 -5.73
CA SER A 236 8.65 -5.69 -5.44
C SER A 236 10.03 -5.13 -5.03
N GLN A 237 10.21 -3.84 -5.28
CA GLN A 237 11.48 -3.16 -5.03
C GLN A 237 11.59 -2.64 -3.59
N ILE A 238 12.82 -2.58 -3.06
CA ILE A 238 13.15 -1.80 -1.86
C ILE A 238 12.89 -0.33 -2.19
N SER A 239 12.06 0.34 -1.39
CA SER A 239 11.49 1.63 -1.74
C SER A 239 11.31 2.55 -0.54
N ASP A 240 11.27 3.84 -0.82
CA ASP A 240 10.95 4.89 0.13
C ASP A 240 9.66 5.59 -0.33
N GLY A 241 8.72 5.83 0.58
CA GLY A 241 7.48 6.50 0.19
C GLY A 241 6.49 6.66 1.33
N SER A 242 5.56 7.59 1.12
CA SER A 242 4.49 7.93 2.06
C SER A 242 3.23 8.29 1.31
N ALA A 243 2.07 8.07 1.92
CA ALA A 243 0.77 8.45 1.36
C ALA A 243 -0.24 8.71 2.47
N ALA A 244 -1.23 9.54 2.18
CA ALA A 244 -2.26 9.95 3.14
C ALA A 244 -3.61 10.19 2.46
N LEU A 245 -4.69 9.86 3.19
CA LEU A 245 -6.07 10.13 2.83
C LEU A 245 -6.73 10.90 3.98
N LEU A 246 -7.55 11.88 3.62
CA LEU A 246 -8.35 12.67 4.56
C LEU A 246 -9.76 12.13 4.62
N PHE A 247 -10.14 11.65 5.77
CA PHE A 247 -11.48 11.15 6.08
C PHE A 247 -12.25 12.16 6.92
N MET A 248 -13.55 12.21 6.71
CA MET A 248 -14.47 12.89 7.61
C MET A 248 -15.88 12.30 7.54
N SER A 249 -16.75 12.70 8.48
CA SER A 249 -18.17 12.41 8.34
C SER A 249 -18.73 13.17 7.14
N ALA A 250 -19.72 12.59 6.45
CA ALA A 250 -20.38 13.26 5.32
C ALA A 250 -21.01 14.61 5.75
N GLU A 251 -21.47 14.70 7.00
CA GLU A 251 -22.01 15.93 7.61
C GLU A 251 -20.91 16.98 7.74
N LYS A 252 -19.72 16.59 8.23
CA LYS A 252 -18.59 17.51 8.38
C LYS A 252 -18.04 17.97 7.03
N ALA A 253 -17.97 17.08 6.04
CA ALA A 253 -17.59 17.45 4.68
C ALA A 253 -18.54 18.52 4.10
N LYS A 254 -19.86 18.34 4.31
CA LYS A 254 -20.87 19.31 3.88
C LYS A 254 -20.75 20.65 4.65
N GLU A 255 -20.52 20.61 5.97
CA GLU A 255 -20.30 21.81 6.79
C GLU A 255 -19.13 22.64 6.28
N LEU A 256 -18.02 21.97 5.92
CA LEU A 256 -16.82 22.62 5.41
C LEU A 256 -16.90 22.97 3.91
N GLY A 257 -18.00 22.63 3.24
CA GLY A 257 -18.17 22.88 1.80
C GLY A 257 -17.29 22.00 0.90
N LEU A 258 -16.82 20.86 1.42
CA LEU A 258 -15.94 19.93 0.70
C LEU A 258 -16.78 18.91 -0.07
N LYS A 259 -16.30 18.55 -1.27
CA LYS A 259 -16.92 17.53 -2.11
C LYS A 259 -16.23 16.17 -1.84
N PRO A 260 -16.95 15.17 -1.31
CA PRO A 260 -16.37 13.83 -1.19
C PRO A 260 -15.97 13.23 -2.54
N LEU A 261 -14.86 12.50 -2.55
CA LEU A 261 -14.39 11.76 -3.72
C LEU A 261 -14.96 10.33 -3.72
N ALA A 262 -14.90 9.68 -2.58
CA ALA A 262 -15.34 8.29 -2.42
C ALA A 262 -15.70 8.00 -0.97
N LYS A 263 -16.22 6.79 -0.72
CA LYS A 263 -16.37 6.21 0.61
C LYS A 263 -15.79 4.80 0.68
N VAL A 264 -15.48 4.36 1.89
CA VAL A 264 -15.17 2.96 2.15
C VAL A 264 -16.49 2.18 2.21
N HIS A 265 -16.85 1.53 1.10
CA HIS A 265 -18.06 0.71 1.01
C HIS A 265 -17.96 -0.53 1.90
N THR A 266 -16.83 -1.23 1.83
CA THR A 266 -16.60 -2.46 2.60
C THR A 266 -15.14 -2.59 2.97
N ALA A 267 -14.88 -2.90 4.24
CA ALA A 267 -13.55 -3.20 4.76
C ALA A 267 -13.57 -4.53 5.51
N VAL A 268 -12.65 -5.43 5.18
CA VAL A 268 -12.54 -6.75 5.81
C VAL A 268 -11.07 -7.15 6.00
N LEU A 269 -10.88 -8.10 6.90
CA LEU A 269 -9.59 -8.75 7.16
C LEU A 269 -9.75 -10.26 6.99
N ALA A 270 -8.68 -10.93 6.56
CA ALA A 270 -8.60 -12.38 6.53
C ALA A 270 -7.24 -12.86 7.00
N GLY A 271 -7.20 -14.08 7.51
CA GLY A 271 -5.97 -14.82 7.81
C GLY A 271 -5.93 -16.08 6.95
N ALA A 272 -4.72 -16.57 6.67
CA ALA A 272 -4.44 -17.80 5.95
C ALA A 272 -3.21 -18.48 6.58
N ASP A 273 -2.73 -19.58 6.00
CA ASP A 273 -1.53 -20.28 6.44
C ASP A 273 -0.31 -19.33 6.44
N PRO A 274 0.36 -19.12 7.60
CA PRO A 274 1.49 -18.21 7.70
C PRO A 274 2.76 -18.72 6.99
N VAL A 275 2.84 -19.99 6.63
CA VAL A 275 4.03 -20.57 5.96
C VAL A 275 4.02 -20.19 4.48
N ILE A 276 2.95 -20.47 3.73
CA ILE A 276 2.77 -19.99 2.37
C ILE A 276 2.49 -18.48 2.33
N MET A 277 1.99 -17.93 3.43
CA MET A 277 1.87 -16.53 3.80
C MET A 277 1.03 -15.66 2.85
N LEU A 278 1.27 -15.67 1.56
CA LEU A 278 0.86 -14.60 0.64
C LEU A 278 -0.46 -14.90 -0.09
N THR A 279 -1.21 -15.91 0.33
CA THR A 279 -2.50 -16.32 -0.26
C THR A 279 -3.72 -15.65 0.36
N ALA A 280 -3.57 -14.96 1.50
CA ALA A 280 -4.66 -14.33 2.24
C ALA A 280 -5.49 -13.30 1.44
N PRO A 281 -4.99 -12.61 0.40
CA PRO A 281 -5.81 -11.78 -0.48
C PRO A 281 -7.01 -12.50 -1.12
N ILE A 282 -6.90 -13.81 -1.38
CA ILE A 282 -7.98 -14.63 -1.94
C ILE A 282 -9.18 -14.70 -0.97
N PRO A 283 -9.06 -15.27 0.26
CA PRO A 283 -10.18 -15.28 1.20
C PRO A 283 -10.61 -13.87 1.65
N ALA A 284 -9.72 -12.88 1.67
CA ALA A 284 -10.08 -11.50 1.97
C ALA A 284 -11.03 -10.93 0.90
N THR A 285 -10.73 -11.13 -0.38
CA THR A 285 -11.58 -10.70 -1.50
C THR A 285 -12.94 -11.41 -1.47
N GLN A 286 -12.96 -12.73 -1.28
CA GLN A 286 -14.20 -13.50 -1.17
C GLN A 286 -15.08 -12.99 -0.02
N LYS A 287 -14.46 -12.68 1.13
CA LYS A 287 -15.15 -12.10 2.28
C LYS A 287 -15.67 -10.70 2.01
N ALA A 288 -14.92 -9.86 1.27
CA ALA A 288 -15.33 -8.52 0.89
C ALA A 288 -16.54 -8.55 -0.04
N LEU A 289 -16.51 -9.38 -1.09
CA LEU A 289 -17.61 -9.57 -2.02
C LEU A 289 -18.87 -10.10 -1.30
N LYS A 290 -18.71 -11.12 -0.44
CA LYS A 290 -19.83 -11.64 0.36
C LYS A 290 -20.44 -10.57 1.27
N ARG A 291 -19.61 -9.73 1.91
CA ARG A 291 -20.08 -8.71 2.85
C ARG A 291 -20.75 -7.53 2.17
N SER A 292 -20.23 -7.13 1.01
CA SER A 292 -20.77 -6.03 0.21
C SER A 292 -22.04 -6.40 -0.54
N GLY A 293 -22.24 -7.68 -0.84
CA GLY A 293 -23.28 -8.15 -1.75
C GLY A 293 -22.99 -7.90 -3.23
N LEU A 294 -21.80 -7.37 -3.54
CA LEU A 294 -21.37 -7.12 -4.92
C LEU A 294 -20.82 -8.40 -5.56
N SER A 295 -21.08 -8.59 -6.84
CA SER A 295 -20.39 -9.59 -7.66
C SER A 295 -19.03 -9.07 -8.12
N ILE A 296 -18.13 -9.97 -8.52
CA ILE A 296 -16.82 -9.62 -9.05
C ILE A 296 -16.92 -8.74 -10.31
N ASP A 297 -17.95 -8.94 -11.13
CA ASP A 297 -18.16 -8.19 -12.37
C ASP A 297 -18.55 -6.73 -12.14
N GLN A 298 -19.10 -6.41 -10.97
CA GLN A 298 -19.44 -5.04 -10.58
C GLN A 298 -18.22 -4.22 -10.13
N ILE A 299 -17.08 -4.87 -9.87
CA ILE A 299 -15.83 -4.19 -9.53
C ILE A 299 -15.12 -3.79 -10.82
N GLY A 300 -14.99 -2.51 -11.06
CA GLY A 300 -14.43 -1.98 -12.31
C GLY A 300 -12.90 -1.90 -12.33
N ALA A 301 -12.24 -1.88 -11.17
CA ALA A 301 -10.79 -1.89 -11.05
C ALA A 301 -10.33 -2.66 -9.81
N PHE A 302 -9.20 -3.35 -9.93
CA PHE A 302 -8.57 -4.11 -8.85
C PHE A 302 -7.14 -3.62 -8.65
N GLU A 303 -6.79 -3.37 -7.39
CA GLU A 303 -5.41 -3.20 -6.96
C GLU A 303 -5.05 -4.36 -6.01
N VAL A 304 -4.28 -5.30 -6.53
CA VAL A 304 -3.72 -6.42 -5.77
C VAL A 304 -2.22 -6.21 -5.65
N ASN A 305 -1.72 -6.02 -4.43
CA ASN A 305 -0.31 -5.66 -4.24
C ASN A 305 0.63 -6.71 -4.84
N GLU A 306 1.58 -6.24 -5.65
CA GLU A 306 2.58 -7.06 -6.33
C GLU A 306 3.84 -7.23 -5.45
N ALA A 307 3.68 -7.76 -4.23
CA ALA A 307 4.86 -8.09 -3.42
C ALA A 307 5.81 -9.04 -4.18
N PHE A 308 5.21 -10.03 -4.86
CA PHE A 308 5.83 -10.95 -5.80
C PHE A 308 4.81 -11.27 -6.91
N ALA A 309 5.25 -11.48 -8.13
CA ALA A 309 4.39 -11.75 -9.28
C ALA A 309 3.37 -12.91 -9.08
N PRO A 310 3.71 -14.04 -8.42
CA PRO A 310 2.74 -15.13 -8.22
C PRO A 310 1.55 -14.74 -7.34
N VAL A 311 1.64 -13.71 -6.49
CA VAL A 311 0.55 -13.30 -5.60
C VAL A 311 -0.68 -12.81 -6.38
N PRO A 312 -0.62 -11.74 -7.19
CA PRO A 312 -1.76 -11.31 -7.99
C PRO A 312 -2.16 -12.34 -9.05
N MET A 313 -1.23 -13.15 -9.56
CA MET A 313 -1.55 -14.19 -10.56
C MET A 313 -2.36 -15.35 -9.97
N ALA A 314 -2.01 -15.81 -8.76
CA ALA A 314 -2.81 -16.83 -8.04
C ALA A 314 -4.18 -16.27 -7.65
N TRP A 315 -4.21 -15.02 -7.16
CA TRP A 315 -5.45 -14.32 -6.86
C TRP A 315 -6.37 -14.24 -8.09
N LEU A 316 -5.82 -13.85 -9.24
CA LEU A 316 -6.58 -13.73 -10.49
C LEU A 316 -7.21 -15.06 -10.90
N LYS A 317 -6.46 -16.16 -10.80
CA LYS A 317 -6.95 -17.52 -11.10
C LYS A 317 -8.11 -17.96 -10.19
N ASP A 318 -7.98 -17.72 -8.88
CA ASP A 318 -8.94 -18.23 -7.89
C ASP A 318 -10.18 -17.35 -7.76
N ILE A 319 -10.04 -16.03 -7.97
CA ILE A 319 -11.16 -15.09 -7.91
C ILE A 319 -11.92 -15.03 -9.24
N GLY A 320 -11.25 -15.30 -10.37
CA GLY A 320 -11.86 -15.23 -11.70
C GLY A 320 -12.14 -13.81 -12.17
N ALA A 321 -11.38 -12.83 -11.70
CA ALA A 321 -11.50 -11.43 -12.12
C ALA A 321 -10.98 -11.22 -13.55
N ASP A 322 -11.43 -10.16 -14.21
CA ASP A 322 -10.90 -9.74 -15.50
C ASP A 322 -9.48 -9.18 -15.35
N GLU A 323 -8.50 -9.83 -15.98
CA GLU A 323 -7.09 -9.42 -15.95
C GLU A 323 -6.87 -7.98 -16.43
N LYS A 324 -7.71 -7.47 -17.33
CA LYS A 324 -7.61 -6.10 -17.85
C LYS A 324 -7.90 -5.05 -16.77
N ARG A 325 -8.63 -5.43 -15.72
CA ARG A 325 -8.97 -4.55 -14.59
C ARG A 325 -7.95 -4.65 -13.46
N LEU A 326 -6.98 -5.59 -13.55
CA LEU A 326 -5.96 -5.80 -12.53
C LEU A 326 -4.79 -4.85 -12.70
N ASN A 327 -4.49 -4.06 -11.65
CA ASN A 327 -3.37 -3.13 -11.57
C ASN A 327 -3.22 -2.32 -12.86
N PRO A 328 -4.23 -1.52 -13.23
CA PRO A 328 -4.30 -0.88 -14.55
C PRO A 328 -3.15 0.11 -14.79
N ASN A 329 -2.61 0.67 -13.73
CA ASN A 329 -1.50 1.64 -13.77
C ASN A 329 -0.15 1.02 -13.34
N GLY A 330 -0.02 -0.32 -13.43
CA GLY A 330 1.12 -1.05 -12.89
C GLY A 330 1.05 -1.18 -11.36
N GLY A 331 1.92 -1.99 -10.78
CA GLY A 331 1.92 -2.28 -9.35
C GLY A 331 3.30 -2.19 -8.70
N ALA A 332 3.46 -2.83 -7.57
CA ALA A 332 4.65 -2.71 -6.71
C ALA A 332 5.96 -3.23 -7.36
N ILE A 333 5.87 -4.13 -8.32
CA ILE A 333 7.05 -4.59 -9.08
C ILE A 333 7.67 -3.42 -9.85
N ALA A 334 6.83 -2.58 -10.45
CA ALA A 334 7.25 -1.42 -11.23
C ALA A 334 7.44 -0.17 -10.37
N LEU A 335 6.45 0.15 -9.53
CA LEU A 335 6.40 1.39 -8.78
C LEU A 335 7.15 1.33 -7.44
N GLY A 336 7.30 0.12 -6.86
CA GLY A 336 7.90 -0.05 -5.56
C GLY A 336 6.90 -0.32 -4.43
N HIS A 337 7.44 -0.77 -3.28
CA HIS A 337 6.65 -1.21 -2.13
C HIS A 337 7.22 -0.66 -0.82
N PRO A 338 7.05 0.64 -0.53
CA PRO A 338 7.36 1.19 0.79
C PRO A 338 6.34 0.62 1.79
N LEU A 339 6.73 -0.40 2.58
CA LEU A 339 5.85 -1.31 3.29
C LEU A 339 4.68 -0.62 4.01
N GLY A 340 4.97 0.18 5.03
CA GLY A 340 3.95 0.86 5.83
C GLY A 340 3.11 1.89 5.07
N GLY A 341 3.68 2.51 4.02
CA GLY A 341 3.00 3.50 3.18
C GLY A 341 2.18 2.91 2.03
N SER A 342 2.41 1.64 1.67
CA SER A 342 1.87 1.05 0.44
C SER A 342 0.36 0.97 0.40
N GLY A 343 -0.30 0.65 1.50
CA GLY A 343 -1.76 0.52 1.53
C GLY A 343 -2.46 1.81 1.12
N ALA A 344 -2.04 2.94 1.67
CA ALA A 344 -2.55 4.27 1.32
C ALA A 344 -2.11 4.69 -0.09
N ARG A 345 -0.87 4.39 -0.50
CA ARG A 345 -0.35 4.68 -1.83
C ARG A 345 -1.19 4.00 -2.93
N ILE A 346 -1.45 2.71 -2.77
CA ILE A 346 -2.24 1.92 -3.71
C ILE A 346 -3.68 2.45 -3.73
N MET A 347 -4.26 2.76 -2.57
CA MET A 347 -5.62 3.28 -2.47
C MET A 347 -5.76 4.64 -3.14
N THR A 348 -4.79 5.52 -2.99
CA THR A 348 -4.74 6.79 -3.71
C THR A 348 -4.75 6.56 -5.22
N THR A 349 -3.90 5.66 -5.73
CA THR A 349 -3.85 5.32 -7.15
C THR A 349 -5.17 4.72 -7.65
N LEU A 350 -5.77 3.80 -6.88
CA LEU A 350 -7.08 3.22 -7.22
C LEU A 350 -8.18 4.30 -7.29
N LEU A 351 -8.23 5.19 -6.30
CA LEU A 351 -9.23 6.25 -6.23
C LEU A 351 -9.16 7.18 -7.44
N TYR A 352 -7.95 7.64 -7.79
CA TYR A 352 -7.77 8.50 -8.96
C TYR A 352 -8.08 7.76 -10.26
N HIS A 353 -7.69 6.49 -10.39
CA HIS A 353 -8.07 5.68 -11.55
C HIS A 353 -9.59 5.52 -11.67
N MET A 354 -10.30 5.30 -10.56
CA MET A 354 -11.76 5.24 -10.53
C MET A 354 -12.39 6.57 -10.97
N ARG A 355 -11.90 7.70 -10.43
CA ARG A 355 -12.35 9.04 -10.76
C ARG A 355 -12.21 9.33 -12.27
N ASP A 356 -11.03 9.08 -12.81
CA ASP A 356 -10.68 9.46 -14.18
C ASP A 356 -11.37 8.58 -15.23
N ASN A 357 -11.82 7.37 -14.84
CA ASN A 357 -12.51 6.44 -15.73
C ASN A 357 -13.99 6.24 -15.38
N GLY A 358 -14.55 6.99 -14.42
CA GLY A 358 -15.96 6.88 -14.02
C GLY A 358 -16.33 5.49 -13.46
N ILE A 359 -15.41 4.86 -12.73
CA ILE A 359 -15.59 3.51 -12.14
C ILE A 359 -16.24 3.66 -10.78
N GLN A 360 -17.43 3.08 -10.61
CA GLN A 360 -18.18 3.18 -9.36
C GLN A 360 -17.55 2.40 -8.21
N TYR A 361 -17.12 1.15 -8.45
CA TYR A 361 -16.53 0.29 -7.41
C TYR A 361 -15.13 -0.15 -7.79
N GLY A 362 -14.18 0.02 -6.88
CA GLY A 362 -12.82 -0.49 -6.95
C GLY A 362 -12.48 -1.33 -5.72
N LEU A 363 -11.69 -2.36 -5.89
CA LEU A 363 -11.26 -3.24 -4.81
C LEU A 363 -9.74 -3.23 -4.67
N GLN A 364 -9.27 -3.00 -3.44
CA GLN A 364 -7.87 -3.15 -3.09
C GLN A 364 -7.68 -4.30 -2.10
N THR A 365 -6.65 -5.12 -2.32
CA THR A 365 -6.21 -6.13 -1.36
C THR A 365 -4.70 -6.27 -1.39
N MET A 366 -4.12 -6.67 -0.25
CA MET A 366 -2.70 -6.92 -0.19
C MET A 366 -2.36 -8.03 0.81
N CYS A 367 -1.35 -8.83 0.45
CA CYS A 367 -0.77 -9.84 1.32
C CYS A 367 0.12 -9.19 2.38
N GLU A 368 0.11 -9.76 3.57
CA GLU A 368 0.81 -9.24 4.73
C GLU A 368 1.63 -10.33 5.41
N GLY A 369 2.73 -9.94 6.02
CA GLY A 369 3.53 -10.85 6.82
C GLY A 369 2.68 -11.61 7.86
N GLY A 370 2.96 -12.90 8.05
CA GLY A 370 2.22 -13.75 8.97
C GLY A 370 0.93 -14.35 8.40
N GLY A 371 0.71 -14.29 7.09
CA GLY A 371 -0.44 -14.93 6.44
C GLY A 371 -1.74 -14.16 6.64
N GLN A 372 -1.72 -12.86 6.47
CA GLN A 372 -2.89 -11.98 6.63
C GLN A 372 -3.14 -11.19 5.36
N ALA A 373 -4.33 -10.57 5.26
CA ALA A 373 -4.68 -9.59 4.23
C ALA A 373 -5.77 -8.63 4.68
N ASN A 374 -5.68 -7.39 4.22
CA ASN A 374 -6.81 -6.47 4.13
C ASN A 374 -7.50 -6.63 2.77
N ALA A 375 -8.80 -6.39 2.70
CA ALA A 375 -9.50 -6.08 1.45
C ALA A 375 -10.48 -4.92 1.69
N THR A 376 -10.45 -3.95 0.78
CA THR A 376 -11.27 -2.74 0.83
C THR A 376 -11.98 -2.54 -0.51
N ILE A 377 -13.29 -2.33 -0.47
CA ILE A 377 -14.05 -1.86 -1.64
C ILE A 377 -14.32 -0.38 -1.43
N LEU A 378 -13.90 0.43 -2.37
CA LEU A 378 -14.26 1.85 -2.47
C LEU A 378 -15.47 2.02 -3.38
N GLU A 379 -16.31 2.99 -3.05
CA GLU A 379 -17.40 3.49 -3.91
C GLU A 379 -17.14 4.96 -4.24
N LEU A 380 -17.09 5.29 -5.52
CA LEU A 380 -16.94 6.66 -6.02
C LEU A 380 -18.25 7.44 -5.77
N LEU A 381 -18.15 8.72 -5.38
CA LEU A 381 -19.30 9.58 -5.05
C LEU A 381 -19.49 10.73 -6.06
#